data_d3aee11e81693d9c2c9d933a879ffbaf
#
_entry.id   d3aee11e81693d9c2c9d933a879ffbaf
#
_cell.length_a   1.000
_cell.length_b   1.000
_cell.length_c   1.000
_cell.angle_alpha   90.00
_cell.angle_beta   90.00
_cell.angle_gamma   90.00
#
_symmetry.space_group_name_H-M   'P 1'
#
loop_
_entity.id
_entity.type
_entity.pdbx_description
1 polymer ?
#
loop_
_entity_poly.entity_id
_entity_poly.type
_entity_poly.pdbx_seq_one_letter_code
_entity_poly.pdbx_strand_id
1 'polypeptide(L)'
;KKNIIQNFDNIKNLTFEFEQNINGKLENGKCTIQYPKKIFCKYNLGNNKILVSNGKSLVIKTLSSYYIYPLQKTPLSLILDKDYIINKINNLNEEIVDNNFIHFKFKENENEISIFFSRKSYNLIGWQTIDIYQNLSITYLSKIRKNTIIDNDIFELPKQN
;
A
#
# COMPACT_ATOMS: atom_id res chain seq x y z
N LYS A 1 -18.92 7.00 -0.36
CA LYS A 1 -17.82 7.97 -0.55
C LYS A 1 -17.51 8.72 0.73
N LYS A 2 -18.50 9.40 1.29
CA LYS A 2 -18.34 10.15 2.55
C LYS A 2 -17.88 9.26 3.70
N ASN A 3 -18.46 8.08 3.84
CA ASN A 3 -18.11 7.13 4.90
C ASN A 3 -16.69 6.58 4.73
N ILE A 4 -16.28 6.35 3.50
CA ILE A 4 -14.92 5.89 3.18
C ILE A 4 -13.90 6.95 3.59
N ILE A 5 -14.14 8.20 3.22
CA ILE A 5 -13.23 9.30 3.54
C ILE A 5 -13.14 9.51 5.05
N GLN A 6 -14.28 9.51 5.73
CA GLN A 6 -14.31 9.70 7.16
C GLN A 6 -13.58 8.59 7.91
N ASN A 7 -13.79 7.33 7.50
CA ASN A 7 -13.10 6.20 8.11
C ASN A 7 -11.60 6.27 7.84
N PHE A 8 -11.22 6.55 6.60
CA PHE A 8 -9.82 6.60 6.20
C PHE A 8 -9.06 7.76 6.87
N ASP A 9 -9.71 8.91 7.00
CA ASP A 9 -9.10 10.09 7.61
C ASP A 9 -8.72 9.85 9.08
N ASN A 10 -9.46 8.99 9.77
CA ASN A 10 -9.20 8.67 11.17
C ASN A 10 -8.07 7.65 11.37
N ILE A 11 -7.55 7.06 10.30
CA ILE A 11 -6.51 6.04 10.40
C ILE A 11 -5.14 6.70 10.42
N LYS A 12 -4.38 6.48 11.49
CA LYS A 12 -2.99 6.92 11.60
C LYS A 12 -2.03 5.82 11.16
N ASN A 13 -2.37 4.59 11.49
CA ASN A 13 -1.56 3.43 11.11
C ASN A 13 -2.45 2.21 10.87
N LEU A 14 -1.90 1.25 10.11
CA LEU A 14 -2.53 -0.02 9.80
C LEU A 14 -1.52 -1.15 10.00
N THR A 15 -1.97 -2.25 10.57
CA THR A 15 -1.24 -3.51 10.58
C THR A 15 -2.13 -4.57 9.91
N PHE A 16 -1.57 -5.36 9.01
CA PHE A 16 -2.37 -6.30 8.23
C PHE A 16 -1.51 -7.43 7.67
N GLU A 17 -2.17 -8.52 7.31
CA GLU A 17 -1.57 -9.53 6.45
C GLU A 17 -1.94 -9.20 5.00
N PHE A 18 -1.07 -9.58 4.06
CA PHE A 18 -1.32 -9.29 2.65
C PHE A 18 -1.08 -10.50 1.76
N GLU A 19 -1.78 -10.50 0.63
CA GLU A 19 -1.50 -11.34 -0.52
C GLU A 19 -1.23 -10.42 -1.70
N GLN A 20 -0.17 -10.69 -2.45
CA GLN A 20 0.23 -9.85 -3.56
C GLN A 20 0.48 -10.70 -4.80
N ASN A 21 -0.01 -10.22 -5.94
CA ASN A 21 0.25 -10.81 -7.24
C ASN A 21 0.99 -9.79 -8.09
N ILE A 22 2.22 -10.10 -8.46
CA ILE A 22 3.04 -9.26 -9.34
C ILE A 22 3.29 -10.04 -10.62
N ASN A 23 2.59 -9.66 -11.71
CA ASN A 23 2.70 -10.31 -13.01
C ASN A 23 2.52 -11.83 -12.93
N GLY A 24 1.58 -12.29 -12.11
CA GLY A 24 1.30 -13.71 -11.91
C GLY A 24 2.08 -14.39 -10.79
N LYS A 25 3.10 -13.72 -10.23
CA LYS A 25 3.86 -14.25 -9.11
C LYS A 25 3.17 -13.90 -7.80
N LEU A 26 2.86 -14.92 -7.00
CA LEU A 26 2.16 -14.75 -5.72
C LEU A 26 3.16 -14.64 -4.58
N GLU A 27 2.95 -13.63 -3.74
CA GLU A 27 3.70 -13.43 -2.51
C GLU A 27 2.73 -13.06 -1.40
N ASN A 28 3.08 -13.34 -0.15
CA ASN A 28 2.30 -12.95 1.00
C ASN A 28 3.20 -12.58 2.18
N GLY A 29 2.62 -11.99 3.20
CA GLY A 29 3.36 -11.58 4.38
C GLY A 29 2.54 -10.66 5.27
N LYS A 30 3.23 -9.85 6.05
CA LYS A 30 2.63 -8.89 6.98
C LYS A 30 3.24 -7.51 6.76
N CYS A 31 2.39 -6.49 6.84
CA CYS A 31 2.83 -5.10 6.73
C CYS A 31 2.31 -4.25 7.88
N THR A 32 3.06 -3.20 8.17
CA THR A 32 2.64 -2.08 9.01
C THR A 32 2.82 -0.81 8.22
N ILE A 33 1.75 0.00 8.12
CA ILE A 33 1.80 1.31 7.49
C ILE A 33 1.61 2.36 8.57
N GLN A 34 2.47 3.38 8.57
CA GLN A 34 2.26 4.59 9.34
C GLN A 34 2.18 5.76 8.39
N TYR A 35 0.99 6.38 8.33
CA TYR A 35 0.80 7.53 7.47
C TYR A 35 1.48 8.77 8.06
N PRO A 36 2.07 9.63 7.22
CA PRO A 36 2.24 9.43 5.79
C PRO A 36 3.51 8.64 5.44
N LYS A 37 3.42 7.82 4.40
CA LYS A 37 4.55 7.34 3.59
C LYS A 37 5.52 6.36 4.25
N LYS A 38 5.24 5.86 5.45
CA LYS A 38 6.08 4.84 6.08
C LYS A 38 5.43 3.48 6.00
N ILE A 39 6.20 2.47 5.62
CA ILE A 39 5.74 1.08 5.55
C ILE A 39 6.87 0.14 5.91
N PHE A 40 6.52 -0.94 6.58
CA PHE A 40 7.40 -2.09 6.79
C PHE A 40 6.63 -3.34 6.43
N CYS A 41 7.16 -4.15 5.51
CA CYS A 41 6.59 -5.42 5.14
C CYS A 41 7.62 -6.53 5.29
N LYS A 42 7.19 -7.63 5.90
CA LYS A 42 7.98 -8.86 5.97
C LYS A 42 7.25 -9.94 5.17
N TYR A 43 7.92 -10.46 4.17
CA TYR A 43 7.37 -11.48 3.28
C TYR A 43 7.61 -12.88 3.84
N ASN A 44 6.67 -13.78 3.58
CA ASN A 44 6.78 -15.20 3.95
C ASN A 44 7.54 -15.96 2.87
N LEU A 45 8.80 -15.56 2.65
CA LEU A 45 9.70 -16.16 1.67
C LEU A 45 10.98 -16.60 2.38
N GLY A 46 11.55 -17.70 1.93
CA GLY A 46 12.79 -18.24 2.51
C GLY A 46 14.00 -17.35 2.32
N ASN A 47 13.92 -16.31 1.47
CA ASN A 47 15.03 -15.38 1.23
C ASN A 47 15.01 -14.16 2.17
N ASN A 48 14.19 -14.18 3.22
CA ASN A 48 14.07 -13.10 4.22
C ASN A 48 13.76 -11.73 3.62
N LYS A 49 12.90 -11.71 2.59
CA LYS A 49 12.54 -10.46 1.92
C LYS A 49 11.80 -9.51 2.85
N ILE A 50 12.27 -8.27 2.89
CA ILE A 50 11.60 -7.15 3.55
C ILE A 50 11.50 -5.95 2.60
N LEU A 51 10.49 -5.13 2.83
CA LEU A 51 10.27 -3.87 2.14
C LEU A 51 10.07 -2.80 3.19
N VAL A 52 10.87 -1.73 3.12
CA VAL A 52 10.83 -0.67 4.14
C VAL A 52 10.87 0.70 3.48
N SER A 53 9.96 1.59 3.89
CA SER A 53 10.02 3.01 3.53
C SER A 53 10.09 3.85 4.81
N ASN A 54 11.04 4.78 4.83
CA ASN A 54 11.15 5.77 5.90
C ASN A 54 10.43 7.10 5.57
N GLY A 55 9.69 7.13 4.46
CA GLY A 55 9.02 8.32 3.96
C GLY A 55 9.76 9.04 2.83
N LYS A 56 11.03 8.73 2.62
CA LYS A 56 11.87 9.32 1.56
C LYS A 56 12.42 8.29 0.61
N SER A 57 12.89 7.17 1.15
CA SER A 57 13.52 6.10 0.38
C SER A 57 12.79 4.79 0.65
N LEU A 58 12.79 3.93 -0.35
CA LEU A 58 12.23 2.59 -0.29
C LEU A 58 13.36 1.60 -0.48
N VAL A 59 13.49 0.65 0.46
CA VAL A 59 14.46 -0.44 0.37
C VAL A 59 13.73 -1.76 0.24
N ILE A 60 14.18 -2.58 -0.71
CA ILE A 60 13.76 -3.98 -0.83
C ILE A 60 15.01 -4.82 -0.66
N LYS A 61 15.03 -5.63 0.40
CA LYS A 61 16.21 -6.42 0.78
C LYS A 61 15.84 -7.89 0.92
N THR A 62 16.71 -8.74 0.40
CA THR A 62 16.68 -10.19 0.62
C THR A 62 18.05 -10.65 1.13
N LEU A 63 18.23 -11.96 1.34
CA LEU A 63 19.54 -12.52 1.70
C LEU A 63 20.61 -12.22 0.64
N SER A 64 20.23 -12.10 -0.63
CA SER A 64 21.16 -11.99 -1.75
C SER A 64 21.05 -10.69 -2.54
N SER A 65 20.11 -9.80 -2.19
CA SER A 65 19.89 -8.57 -2.95
C SER A 65 19.56 -7.38 -2.06
N TYR A 66 19.86 -6.19 -2.57
CA TYR A 66 19.57 -4.93 -1.90
C TYR A 66 19.28 -3.88 -2.96
N TYR A 67 18.04 -3.35 -2.94
CA TYR A 67 17.62 -2.30 -3.85
C TYR A 67 17.14 -1.11 -3.03
N ILE A 68 17.56 0.09 -3.41
CA ILE A 68 17.09 1.32 -2.80
C ILE A 68 16.58 2.26 -3.90
N TYR A 69 15.41 2.85 -3.68
CA TYR A 69 14.74 3.74 -4.62
C TYR A 69 14.28 5.00 -3.91
N PRO A 70 14.30 6.16 -4.58
CA PRO A 70 13.52 7.30 -4.09
C PRO A 70 12.05 6.90 -4.05
N LEU A 71 11.41 7.05 -2.89
CA LEU A 71 10.00 6.64 -2.75
C LEU A 71 9.11 7.36 -3.77
N GLN A 72 9.37 8.64 -4.02
CA GLN A 72 8.59 9.46 -4.96
C GLN A 72 8.52 8.91 -6.37
N LYS A 73 9.49 8.08 -6.77
CA LYS A 73 9.53 7.48 -8.10
C LYS A 73 8.78 6.17 -8.19
N THR A 74 8.15 5.75 -7.12
CA THR A 74 7.40 4.49 -7.08
C THR A 74 5.90 4.78 -6.93
N PRO A 75 5.01 3.93 -7.49
CA PRO A 75 3.57 4.08 -7.26
C PRO A 75 3.19 3.98 -5.79
N LEU A 76 3.99 3.30 -4.98
CA LEU A 76 3.75 3.12 -3.56
C LEU A 76 3.70 4.47 -2.82
N SER A 77 4.44 5.48 -3.29
CA SER A 77 4.38 6.82 -2.69
C SER A 77 2.98 7.41 -2.69
N LEU A 78 2.19 7.10 -3.70
CA LEU A 78 0.81 7.58 -3.82
C LEU A 78 -0.12 6.78 -2.93
N ILE A 79 0.06 5.46 -2.86
CA ILE A 79 -0.71 4.57 -2.00
C ILE A 79 -0.53 4.96 -0.52
N LEU A 80 0.68 5.35 -0.13
CA LEU A 80 1.03 5.71 1.24
C LEU A 80 0.74 7.17 1.59
N ASP A 81 0.18 7.93 0.66
CA ASP A 81 -0.18 9.33 0.87
C ASP A 81 -1.69 9.46 1.07
N LYS A 82 -2.11 9.41 2.34
CA LYS A 82 -3.52 9.41 2.69
C LYS A 82 -4.24 10.67 2.21
N ASP A 83 -3.64 11.84 2.40
CA ASP A 83 -4.25 13.10 1.99
C ASP A 83 -4.42 13.18 0.46
N TYR A 84 -3.44 12.68 -0.27
CA TYR A 84 -3.52 12.59 -1.72
C TYR A 84 -4.69 11.71 -2.17
N ILE A 85 -4.83 10.53 -1.54
CA ILE A 85 -5.92 9.59 -1.86
C ILE A 85 -7.28 10.21 -1.55
N ILE A 86 -7.43 10.82 -0.38
CA ILE A 86 -8.69 11.47 0.02
C ILE A 86 -9.05 12.57 -0.97
N ASN A 87 -8.07 13.37 -1.38
CA ASN A 87 -8.29 14.43 -2.37
C ASN A 87 -8.76 13.84 -3.71
N LYS A 88 -8.14 12.76 -4.16
CA LYS A 88 -8.54 12.09 -5.40
C LYS A 88 -9.96 11.53 -5.31
N ILE A 89 -10.30 10.88 -4.21
CA ILE A 89 -11.65 10.33 -4.01
C ILE A 89 -12.68 11.46 -4.03
N ASN A 90 -12.40 12.58 -3.40
CA ASN A 90 -13.30 13.74 -3.38
C ASN A 90 -13.57 14.30 -4.77
N ASN A 91 -12.57 14.26 -5.64
CA ASN A 91 -12.65 14.86 -6.97
C ASN A 91 -13.08 13.90 -8.08
N LEU A 92 -13.20 12.61 -7.78
CA LEU A 92 -13.68 11.63 -8.75
C LEU A 92 -15.19 11.62 -8.79
N ASN A 93 -15.75 11.73 -9.99
CA ASN A 93 -17.20 11.70 -10.19
C ASN A 93 -17.75 10.28 -10.18
N GLU A 94 -16.91 9.29 -10.48
CA GLU A 94 -17.31 7.90 -10.59
C GLU A 94 -16.61 7.04 -9.57
N GLU A 95 -17.38 6.21 -8.90
CA GLU A 95 -16.88 5.08 -8.14
C GLU A 95 -17.43 3.82 -8.78
N ILE A 96 -16.64 2.76 -8.76
CA ILE A 96 -17.06 1.47 -9.27
C ILE A 96 -17.48 0.62 -8.08
N VAL A 97 -18.76 0.20 -8.07
CA VAL A 97 -19.33 -0.56 -6.96
C VAL A 97 -19.66 -1.96 -7.45
N ASP A 98 -19.17 -2.97 -6.78
CA ASP A 98 -19.62 -4.35 -6.99
C ASP A 98 -20.19 -4.93 -5.69
N ASN A 99 -20.40 -6.26 -5.63
CA ASN A 99 -21.09 -6.88 -4.51
C ASN A 99 -20.30 -6.76 -3.19
N ASN A 100 -18.97 -6.68 -3.26
CA ASN A 100 -18.10 -6.78 -2.08
C ASN A 100 -17.32 -5.52 -1.79
N PHE A 101 -17.03 -4.71 -2.79
CA PHE A 101 -16.17 -3.56 -2.59
C PHE A 101 -16.50 -2.38 -3.51
N ILE A 102 -15.98 -1.22 -3.10
CA ILE A 102 -16.03 0.04 -3.84
C ILE A 102 -14.59 0.36 -4.24
N HIS A 103 -14.36 0.67 -5.52
CA HIS A 103 -13.02 1.04 -5.93
C HIS A 103 -12.99 2.32 -6.75
N PHE A 104 -11.86 3.01 -6.67
CA PHE A 104 -11.59 4.25 -7.36
C PHE A 104 -10.37 4.04 -8.24
N LYS A 105 -10.45 4.52 -9.49
CA LYS A 105 -9.37 4.42 -10.46
C LYS A 105 -8.91 5.81 -10.85
N PHE A 106 -7.60 5.99 -10.95
CA PHE A 106 -7.03 7.24 -11.41
C PHE A 106 -5.64 7.00 -12.01
N LYS A 107 -5.16 8.01 -12.74
CA LYS A 107 -3.82 7.97 -13.35
C LYS A 107 -2.97 9.07 -12.75
N GLU A 108 -1.69 8.78 -12.51
CA GLU A 108 -0.70 9.74 -12.07
C GLU A 108 0.65 9.36 -12.64
N ASN A 109 1.31 10.29 -13.37
CA ASN A 109 2.62 10.04 -13.97
C ASN A 109 2.68 8.75 -14.80
N GLU A 110 1.63 8.50 -15.60
CA GLU A 110 1.46 7.32 -16.44
C GLU A 110 1.28 6.00 -15.68
N ASN A 111 1.17 6.04 -14.35
CA ASN A 111 0.76 4.90 -13.57
C ASN A 111 -0.76 4.87 -13.45
N GLU A 112 -1.35 3.69 -13.61
CA GLU A 112 -2.77 3.47 -13.31
C GLU A 112 -2.88 2.92 -11.90
N ILE A 113 -3.73 3.54 -11.09
CA ILE A 113 -3.89 3.18 -9.70
C ILE A 113 -5.36 2.90 -9.43
N SER A 114 -5.64 1.78 -8.79
CA SER A 114 -6.97 1.45 -8.28
C SER A 114 -6.87 1.17 -6.79
N ILE A 115 -7.81 1.70 -6.03
CA ILE A 115 -7.85 1.51 -4.57
C ILE A 115 -9.20 0.93 -4.21
N PHE A 116 -9.19 -0.11 -3.37
CA PHE A 116 -10.37 -0.90 -3.03
C PHE A 116 -10.76 -0.72 -1.56
N PHE A 117 -12.04 -0.48 -1.32
CA PHE A 117 -12.61 -0.36 0.03
C PHE A 117 -13.76 -1.36 0.21
N SER A 118 -13.89 -1.87 1.42
CA SER A 118 -15.00 -2.76 1.75
C SER A 118 -16.34 -2.00 1.75
N ARG A 119 -17.37 -2.59 1.16
CA ARG A 119 -18.73 -2.02 1.22
C ARG A 119 -19.33 -2.09 2.62
N LYS A 120 -18.90 -3.06 3.43
CA LYS A 120 -19.43 -3.25 4.78
C LYS A 120 -18.75 -2.35 5.80
N SER A 121 -17.41 -2.39 5.83
CA SER A 121 -16.63 -1.72 6.88
C SER A 121 -16.08 -0.38 6.46
N TYR A 122 -16.05 -0.10 5.14
CA TYR A 122 -15.38 1.06 4.54
C TYR A 122 -13.86 1.08 4.76
N ASN A 123 -13.30 -0.03 5.19
CA ASN A 123 -11.84 -0.17 5.34
C ASN A 123 -11.16 -0.32 3.98
N LEU A 124 -9.93 0.19 3.91
CA LEU A 124 -9.05 -0.11 2.80
C LEU A 124 -8.76 -1.61 2.77
N ILE A 125 -9.02 -2.28 1.65
CA ILE A 125 -8.81 -3.73 1.51
C ILE A 125 -7.86 -4.10 0.40
N GLY A 126 -7.31 -3.13 -0.32
CA GLY A 126 -6.32 -3.44 -1.32
C GLY A 126 -6.09 -2.31 -2.32
N TRP A 127 -5.14 -2.56 -3.19
CA TRP A 127 -4.83 -1.65 -4.29
C TRP A 127 -4.22 -2.41 -5.45
N GLN A 128 -4.29 -1.78 -6.61
CA GLN A 128 -3.70 -2.28 -7.84
C GLN A 128 -2.93 -1.16 -8.50
N THR A 129 -1.75 -1.47 -9.03
CA THR A 129 -0.98 -0.53 -9.82
C THR A 129 -0.60 -1.16 -11.15
N ILE A 130 -0.65 -0.36 -12.21
CA ILE A 130 -0.11 -0.72 -13.53
C ILE A 130 0.87 0.37 -13.89
N ASP A 131 2.16 0.04 -14.04
CA ASP A 131 3.17 1.01 -14.36
C ASP A 131 3.27 1.24 -15.88
N ILE A 132 4.16 2.15 -16.28
CA ILE A 132 4.38 2.52 -17.69
C ILE A 132 4.79 1.30 -18.55
N TYR A 133 5.41 0.29 -17.95
CA TYR A 133 5.83 -0.93 -18.64
C TYR A 133 4.77 -2.04 -18.60
N GLN A 134 3.55 -1.72 -18.17
CA GLN A 134 2.43 -2.65 -18.04
C GLN A 134 2.66 -3.72 -16.99
N ASN A 135 3.52 -3.45 -15.99
CA ASN A 135 3.68 -4.35 -14.85
C ASN A 135 2.49 -4.19 -13.91
N LEU A 136 1.74 -5.26 -13.75
CA LEU A 136 0.54 -5.30 -12.91
C LEU A 136 0.91 -5.83 -11.53
N SER A 137 0.53 -5.09 -10.50
CA SER A 137 0.67 -5.51 -9.10
C SER A 137 -0.67 -5.32 -8.40
N ILE A 138 -1.18 -6.37 -7.78
CA ILE A 138 -2.41 -6.34 -6.99
C ILE A 138 -2.08 -6.80 -5.58
N THR A 139 -2.49 -6.02 -4.58
CA THR A 139 -2.28 -6.32 -3.17
C THR A 139 -3.62 -6.34 -2.46
N TYR A 140 -3.91 -7.43 -1.75
CA TYR A 140 -5.11 -7.57 -0.93
C TYR A 140 -4.73 -7.65 0.54
N LEU A 141 -5.50 -6.95 1.38
CA LEU A 141 -5.28 -6.84 2.82
C LEU A 141 -6.28 -7.70 3.57
N SER A 142 -5.82 -8.35 4.64
CA SER A 142 -6.67 -9.10 5.56
C SER A 142 -6.18 -8.91 7.00
N LYS A 143 -7.00 -9.29 7.97
CA LYS A 143 -6.68 -9.19 9.41
C LYS A 143 -6.21 -7.78 9.78
N ILE A 144 -6.96 -6.80 9.32
CA ILE A 144 -6.60 -5.38 9.44
C ILE A 144 -6.82 -4.89 10.87
N ARG A 145 -5.81 -4.23 11.44
CA ARG A 145 -5.89 -3.53 12.72
C ARG A 145 -5.54 -2.07 12.50
N LYS A 146 -6.34 -1.18 13.10
CA LYS A 146 -6.19 0.26 12.94
C LYS A 146 -5.70 0.90 14.22
N ASN A 147 -4.79 1.87 14.09
CA ASN A 147 -4.37 2.74 15.18
C ASN A 147 -3.85 1.99 16.41
N THR A 148 -3.01 0.98 16.17
CA THR A 148 -2.33 0.24 17.26
C THR A 148 -1.03 0.96 17.64
N ILE A 149 -0.46 0.55 18.78
CA ILE A 149 0.84 1.06 19.21
C ILE A 149 1.92 0.43 18.33
N ILE A 150 2.77 1.25 17.72
CA ILE A 150 3.81 0.81 16.80
C ILE A 150 5.15 1.33 17.26
N ASP A 151 6.18 0.46 17.19
CA ASP A 151 7.57 0.86 17.36
C ASP A 151 8.05 1.52 16.06
N ASN A 152 8.32 2.82 16.11
CA ASN A 152 8.76 3.57 14.92
C ASN A 152 10.11 3.14 14.38
N ASP A 153 10.91 2.41 15.16
CA ASP A 153 12.21 1.92 14.72
C ASP A 153 12.11 0.89 13.59
N ILE A 154 10.94 0.27 13.39
CA ILE A 154 10.73 -0.67 12.29
C ILE A 154 10.85 -0.02 10.92
N PHE A 155 10.70 1.30 10.84
CA PHE A 155 10.77 2.04 9.56
C PHE A 155 12.19 2.55 9.25
N GLU A 156 13.19 2.24 10.07
CA GLU A 156 14.56 2.52 9.74
C GLU A 156 15.01 1.65 8.57
N LEU A 157 15.70 2.28 7.62
CA LEU A 157 16.14 1.55 6.44
C LEU A 157 17.22 0.52 6.82
N PRO A 158 17.06 -0.73 6.40
CA PRO A 158 18.09 -1.73 6.67
C PRO A 158 19.35 -1.41 5.87
N LYS A 159 20.51 -1.78 6.43
CA LYS A 159 21.78 -1.60 5.75
C LYS A 159 22.05 -2.74 4.80
N GLN A 160 22.79 -2.43 3.73
CA GLN A 160 23.30 -3.46 2.84
C GLN A 160 24.37 -4.28 3.58
N ASN A 161 24.29 -5.59 3.45
CA ASN A 161 25.26 -6.51 4.07
C ASN A 161 26.59 -6.50 3.31
#